data_3d55f2f47e9f699b30b82f2a8b7d24f7
#
_entry.id   3d55f2f47e9f699b30b82f2a8b7d24f7
#
_cell.length_a   1.000
_cell.length_b   1.000
_cell.length_c   1.000
_cell.angle_alpha   90.00
_cell.angle_beta   90.00
_cell.angle_gamma   90.00
#
_symmetry.space_group_name_H-M   'P 1'
#
loop_
_entity.id
_entity.type
_entity.pdbx_description
1 polymer ?
#
loop_
_entity_poly.entity_id
_entity_poly.type
_entity_poly.pdbx_seq_one_letter_code
_entity_poly.pdbx_strand_id
1 'polypeptide(L)'
;PILSAYVDRSSEVWFEQEEPGVVAHFNPFTGVVTREQILIEYSNPERSRPAFHIHEDVNGYLWVHPYGGGFSYFDPQKKRLVPFYNGLGSRDWRFSNKIHSAFSDKQGNLWMCTHSKGLEKVTYRNVPFSMMTPVPQEYESLHNEIRALCEDKQGNLWVGVKDGILRIYDADRTYKGYLTENGIISTVGTPVKGTAYFIIQDSKGVIWIATKGDGLIRAEATSPSGMSYKLTRYLHQEDDMYSLSDNNVYCVYEDHNGRIWAATFAGGINYLTENEDGKVLFINHRNHLKGYPIDPCYKARFITSDNNGRLWVGTTTGAVAFDENFEKPEDVQFYHFSRMPNDTQSLSNNDVHWIIPTTDKELYLATFGGGLNKLISISEDGHGAFKSYSVQDGLPSDVLLSIREDDKQNLWISTENGICKFIPSEERFESYDERSITFPVRFSEAASTLTAKGNMLFGASGGVFIFNPNSIRKSSYVPPIVFSKLTVANEDVVPGEQSLLQADIDDTEQLVLSHDENIFSVQFAALDYTNPQNVQYAYILDGFEKQWTFADKQRSVTYTNLPKGEYVLRVRSTNSDGCLLYTSDA
;
A
#
# COMPACT_ATOMS: atom_id res chain seq x y z
N PRO A 1 -33.60 -26.61 27.74
CA PRO A 1 -33.99 -27.32 26.50
C PRO A 1 -33.22 -26.81 25.31
N ILE A 2 -33.00 -27.66 24.31
CA ILE A 2 -32.42 -27.32 23.01
C ILE A 2 -33.59 -26.92 22.11
N LEU A 3 -33.52 -25.73 21.53
CA LEU A 3 -34.58 -25.19 20.66
C LEU A 3 -34.30 -25.48 19.17
N SER A 4 -33.04 -25.40 18.78
CA SER A 4 -32.58 -25.71 17.43
C SER A 4 -31.13 -26.22 17.44
N ALA A 5 -30.72 -26.90 16.39
CA ALA A 5 -29.37 -27.43 16.24
C ALA A 5 -28.87 -27.23 14.80
N TYR A 6 -27.57 -27.05 14.66
CA TYR A 6 -26.87 -26.96 13.39
C TYR A 6 -25.59 -27.80 13.45
N VAL A 7 -25.28 -28.52 12.38
CA VAL A 7 -24.02 -29.27 12.26
C VAL A 7 -23.14 -28.55 11.26
N ASP A 8 -21.98 -28.11 11.72
CA ASP A 8 -21.01 -27.40 10.89
C ASP A 8 -20.17 -28.40 10.03
N ARG A 9 -19.33 -27.87 9.12
CA ARG A 9 -18.46 -28.67 8.25
C ARG A 9 -17.40 -29.48 9.00
N SER A 10 -17.07 -29.09 10.22
CA SER A 10 -16.17 -29.83 11.11
C SER A 10 -16.88 -30.93 11.90
N SER A 11 -18.17 -31.13 11.65
CA SER A 11 -19.06 -32.07 12.36
C SER A 11 -19.31 -31.72 13.82
N GLU A 12 -19.03 -30.50 14.26
CA GLU A 12 -19.47 -30.01 15.57
C GLU A 12 -20.96 -29.66 15.51
N VAL A 13 -21.67 -29.95 16.60
CA VAL A 13 -23.11 -29.69 16.71
C VAL A 13 -23.34 -28.46 17.56
N TRP A 14 -23.91 -27.44 16.97
CA TRP A 14 -24.22 -26.16 17.61
C TRP A 14 -25.69 -26.12 17.99
N PHE A 15 -26.00 -25.65 19.21
CA PHE A 15 -27.39 -25.57 19.66
C PHE A 15 -27.71 -24.26 20.33
N GLU A 16 -28.92 -23.80 20.03
CA GLU A 16 -29.55 -22.68 20.70
C GLU A 16 -29.94 -23.07 22.13
N GLN A 17 -29.67 -22.17 23.08
CA GLN A 17 -30.08 -22.29 24.47
C GLN A 17 -31.19 -21.29 24.80
N GLU A 18 -32.00 -21.59 25.84
CA GLU A 18 -33.04 -20.65 26.33
C GLU A 18 -32.44 -19.38 26.94
N GLU A 19 -31.21 -19.46 27.42
CA GLU A 19 -30.52 -18.35 28.06
C GLU A 19 -30.06 -17.34 26.99
N PRO A 20 -30.48 -16.06 27.10
CA PRO A 20 -30.14 -15.04 26.11
C PRO A 20 -28.62 -14.86 25.95
N GLY A 21 -28.17 -14.81 24.70
CA GLY A 21 -26.76 -14.64 24.34
C GLY A 21 -25.89 -15.87 24.52
N VAL A 22 -26.49 -17.03 24.91
CA VAL A 22 -25.76 -18.28 25.11
C VAL A 22 -25.95 -19.22 23.93
N VAL A 23 -24.84 -19.74 23.42
CA VAL A 23 -24.80 -20.83 22.46
C VAL A 23 -23.88 -21.93 22.99
N ALA A 24 -24.22 -23.19 22.74
CA ALA A 24 -23.35 -24.31 23.06
C ALA A 24 -22.99 -25.08 21.79
N HIS A 25 -21.80 -25.63 21.76
CA HIS A 25 -21.41 -26.57 20.72
C HIS A 25 -20.81 -27.84 21.33
N PHE A 26 -21.12 -28.95 20.69
CA PHE A 26 -20.68 -30.29 21.06
C PHE A 26 -19.75 -30.85 20.01
N ASN A 27 -18.58 -31.25 20.43
CA ASN A 27 -17.63 -31.95 19.58
C ASN A 27 -17.85 -33.47 19.74
N PRO A 28 -18.37 -34.17 18.72
CA PRO A 28 -18.68 -35.60 18.81
C PRO A 28 -17.45 -36.50 18.91
N PHE A 29 -16.26 -36.02 18.50
CA PHE A 29 -15.02 -36.79 18.54
C PHE A 29 -14.38 -36.79 19.94
N THR A 30 -14.54 -35.68 20.68
CA THR A 30 -13.99 -35.55 22.03
C THR A 30 -15.02 -35.73 23.13
N GLY A 31 -16.31 -35.66 22.80
CA GLY A 31 -17.41 -35.68 23.75
C GLY A 31 -17.56 -34.40 24.58
N VAL A 32 -16.82 -33.34 24.22
CA VAL A 32 -16.80 -32.07 24.98
C VAL A 32 -17.93 -31.18 24.52
N VAL A 33 -18.64 -30.58 25.48
CA VAL A 33 -19.61 -29.48 25.27
C VAL A 33 -18.99 -28.19 25.74
N THR A 34 -18.90 -27.20 24.84
CA THR A 34 -18.45 -25.85 25.18
C THR A 34 -19.64 -24.91 25.16
N ARG A 35 -19.69 -23.97 26.11
CA ARG A 35 -20.70 -22.91 26.17
C ARG A 35 -20.02 -21.58 25.96
N GLU A 36 -20.58 -20.80 25.04
CA GLU A 36 -20.14 -19.43 24.73
C GLU A 36 -21.24 -18.45 25.12
N GLN A 37 -20.87 -17.34 25.73
CA GLN A 37 -21.81 -16.28 26.09
C GLN A 37 -21.42 -14.98 25.40
N ILE A 38 -22.35 -14.42 24.63
CA ILE A 38 -22.21 -13.12 23.96
C ILE A 38 -23.29 -12.21 24.47
N LEU A 39 -22.91 -11.30 25.35
CA LEU A 39 -23.82 -10.32 25.91
C LEU A 39 -23.95 -9.11 24.97
N ILE A 40 -25.19 -8.65 24.79
CA ILE A 40 -25.49 -7.31 24.25
C ILE A 40 -26.08 -6.49 25.39
N GLU A 41 -25.49 -5.34 25.68
CA GLU A 41 -25.91 -4.47 26.78
C GLU A 41 -27.30 -3.84 26.61
N TYR A 42 -27.96 -3.94 25.46
CA TYR A 42 -29.24 -3.28 25.17
C TYR A 42 -30.21 -4.13 24.33
N SER A 43 -30.49 -5.35 24.69
CA SER A 43 -31.68 -6.02 24.18
C SER A 43 -32.66 -6.24 25.32
N ASN A 44 -33.84 -5.58 25.24
CA ASN A 44 -34.95 -5.98 26.06
C ASN A 44 -35.43 -7.35 25.51
N PRO A 45 -35.18 -8.45 26.24
CA PRO A 45 -35.44 -9.79 25.71
C PRO A 45 -36.93 -10.09 25.52
N GLU A 46 -37.82 -9.26 26.07
CA GLU A 46 -39.26 -9.53 26.08
C GLU A 46 -40.01 -9.09 24.82
N ARG A 47 -39.39 -8.33 23.88
CA ARG A 47 -40.15 -7.71 22.78
C ARG A 47 -39.98 -8.29 21.40
N SER A 48 -38.99 -9.12 21.12
CA SER A 48 -38.93 -9.89 19.86
C SER A 48 -37.87 -10.99 19.96
N ARG A 49 -38.26 -12.25 19.78
CA ARG A 49 -37.31 -13.35 19.53
C ARG A 49 -36.74 -13.20 18.12
N PRO A 50 -35.52 -12.70 17.90
CA PRO A 50 -34.84 -13.01 16.67
C PRO A 50 -34.61 -14.51 16.63
N ALA A 51 -34.83 -15.12 15.50
CA ALA A 51 -34.53 -16.53 15.32
C ALA A 51 -33.02 -16.76 15.50
N PHE A 52 -32.67 -17.89 16.09
CA PHE A 52 -31.28 -18.34 16.11
C PHE A 52 -30.82 -18.59 14.68
N HIS A 53 -29.71 -17.95 14.29
CA HIS A 53 -29.13 -18.12 12.98
C HIS A 53 -27.70 -18.60 13.10
N ILE A 54 -27.39 -19.68 12.41
CA ILE A 54 -26.02 -20.09 12.12
C ILE A 54 -25.87 -20.13 10.60
N HIS A 55 -24.78 -19.56 10.12
CA HIS A 55 -24.44 -19.58 8.72
C HIS A 55 -22.94 -19.85 8.56
N GLU A 56 -22.60 -20.90 7.85
CA GLU A 56 -21.21 -21.18 7.49
C GLU A 56 -20.97 -20.70 6.06
N ASP A 57 -20.13 -19.68 5.93
CA ASP A 57 -19.89 -19.06 4.65
C ASP A 57 -18.89 -19.83 3.77
N VAL A 58 -18.75 -19.39 2.54
CA VAL A 58 -17.85 -20.06 1.57
C VAL A 58 -16.36 -19.88 1.92
N ASN A 59 -16.02 -18.93 2.79
CA ASN A 59 -14.66 -18.69 3.26
C ASN A 59 -14.32 -19.52 4.51
N GLY A 60 -15.27 -20.31 5.02
CA GLY A 60 -15.10 -21.17 6.18
C GLY A 60 -15.32 -20.49 7.53
N TYR A 61 -15.88 -19.28 7.54
CA TYR A 61 -16.29 -18.64 8.79
C TYR A 61 -17.66 -19.12 9.22
N LEU A 62 -17.77 -19.55 10.48
CA LEU A 62 -19.05 -19.90 11.11
C LEU A 62 -19.59 -18.65 11.81
N TRP A 63 -20.70 -18.13 11.30
CA TRP A 63 -21.40 -16.97 11.81
C TRP A 63 -22.54 -17.41 12.71
N VAL A 64 -22.61 -16.84 13.90
CA VAL A 64 -23.57 -17.24 14.94
C VAL A 64 -24.30 -16.02 15.47
N HIS A 65 -25.64 -16.09 15.48
CA HIS A 65 -26.52 -15.07 16.05
C HIS A 65 -27.45 -15.71 17.09
N PRO A 66 -27.02 -15.80 18.34
CA PRO A 66 -27.84 -16.40 19.39
C PRO A 66 -29.01 -15.50 19.79
N TYR A 67 -30.08 -16.09 20.28
CA TYR A 67 -31.20 -15.36 20.86
C TYR A 67 -30.72 -14.41 21.98
N GLY A 68 -31.12 -13.14 21.89
CA GLY A 68 -30.70 -12.12 22.87
C GLY A 68 -29.21 -11.79 22.88
N GLY A 69 -28.45 -12.34 21.93
CA GLY A 69 -27.03 -12.07 21.73
C GLY A 69 -26.73 -11.22 20.52
N GLY A 70 -25.45 -10.90 20.27
CA GLY A 70 -24.94 -10.21 19.10
C GLY A 70 -24.57 -11.17 17.98
N PHE A 71 -24.44 -10.60 16.78
CA PHE A 71 -23.87 -11.31 15.65
C PHE A 71 -22.37 -11.52 15.86
N SER A 72 -21.90 -12.74 15.71
CA SER A 72 -20.55 -13.15 16.04
C SER A 72 -20.01 -14.13 15.01
N TYR A 73 -18.71 -14.30 14.93
CA TYR A 73 -18.09 -15.40 14.18
C TYR A 73 -17.23 -16.26 15.11
N PHE A 74 -17.13 -17.56 14.80
CA PHE A 74 -16.28 -18.46 15.54
C PHE A 74 -14.84 -18.35 15.04
N ASP A 75 -13.93 -18.01 15.95
CA ASP A 75 -12.48 -17.99 15.68
C ASP A 75 -11.89 -19.37 16.01
N PRO A 76 -11.50 -20.17 15.01
CA PRO A 76 -11.00 -21.53 15.25
C PRO A 76 -9.64 -21.56 15.96
N GLN A 77 -8.86 -20.49 15.89
CA GLN A 77 -7.56 -20.41 16.57
C GLN A 77 -7.75 -20.12 18.05
N LYS A 78 -8.65 -19.21 18.39
CA LYS A 78 -8.98 -18.85 19.77
C LYS A 78 -10.00 -19.80 20.38
N LYS A 79 -10.65 -20.65 19.57
CA LYS A 79 -11.72 -21.59 19.93
C LYS A 79 -12.85 -20.89 20.70
N ARG A 80 -13.24 -19.68 20.27
CA ARG A 80 -14.31 -18.90 20.89
C ARG A 80 -15.06 -18.05 19.87
N LEU A 81 -16.28 -17.65 20.23
CA LEU A 81 -17.03 -16.66 19.46
C LEU A 81 -16.45 -15.26 19.66
N VAL A 82 -16.26 -14.55 18.56
CA VAL A 82 -15.79 -13.16 18.53
C VAL A 82 -16.96 -12.27 18.07
N PRO A 83 -17.39 -11.31 18.87
CA PRO A 83 -18.46 -10.38 18.50
C PRO A 83 -18.11 -9.60 17.23
N PHE A 84 -19.10 -9.47 16.35
CA PHE A 84 -18.98 -8.74 15.08
C PHE A 84 -19.99 -7.57 15.07
N TYR A 85 -19.87 -6.68 16.03
CA TYR A 85 -20.68 -5.48 16.13
C TYR A 85 -19.86 -4.35 16.75
N ASN A 86 -20.27 -3.11 16.50
CA ASN A 86 -19.61 -1.97 17.10
C ASN A 86 -19.91 -1.91 18.61
N GLY A 87 -18.88 -1.71 19.43
CA GLY A 87 -19.04 -1.52 20.86
C GLY A 87 -19.83 -0.25 21.21
N LEU A 88 -20.37 -0.23 22.41
CA LEU A 88 -21.00 0.98 22.97
C LEU A 88 -20.02 2.16 22.96
N GLY A 89 -20.48 3.30 22.44
CA GLY A 89 -19.65 4.51 22.30
C GLY A 89 -18.96 4.68 20.96
N SER A 90 -19.03 3.71 20.04
CA SER A 90 -18.63 3.94 18.66
C SER A 90 -19.61 4.91 17.98
N ARG A 91 -19.09 6.03 17.46
CA ARG A 91 -19.91 7.01 16.71
C ARG A 91 -20.43 6.44 15.38
N ASP A 92 -19.81 5.38 14.86
CA ASP A 92 -20.12 4.75 13.58
C ASP A 92 -20.74 3.37 13.79
N TRP A 93 -21.96 3.32 14.26
CA TRP A 93 -22.75 2.09 14.29
C TRP A 93 -23.02 1.60 12.86
N ARG A 94 -22.23 0.63 12.39
CA ARG A 94 -22.32 0.14 11.01
C ARG A 94 -23.30 -1.01 10.86
N PHE A 95 -23.48 -1.83 11.90
CA PHE A 95 -24.30 -3.03 11.82
C PHE A 95 -25.50 -2.98 12.77
N SER A 96 -26.59 -3.63 12.34
CA SER A 96 -27.70 -3.96 13.22
C SER A 96 -27.37 -5.24 14.00
N ASN A 97 -27.60 -5.22 15.31
CA ASN A 97 -27.44 -6.43 16.14
C ASN A 97 -28.60 -7.44 15.97
N LYS A 98 -29.61 -7.14 15.15
CA LYS A 98 -30.73 -8.01 14.85
C LYS A 98 -30.73 -8.40 13.38
N ILE A 99 -30.45 -9.67 13.09
CA ILE A 99 -30.37 -10.23 11.76
C ILE A 99 -31.52 -11.18 11.58
N HIS A 100 -32.24 -11.06 10.46
CA HIS A 100 -33.36 -11.93 10.08
C HIS A 100 -32.88 -13.12 9.26
N SER A 101 -31.92 -12.91 8.38
CA SER A 101 -31.33 -13.94 7.55
C SER A 101 -29.95 -13.52 7.06
N ALA A 102 -29.13 -14.50 6.71
CA ALA A 102 -27.83 -14.29 6.08
C ALA A 102 -27.63 -15.31 4.96
N PHE A 103 -26.93 -14.90 3.90
CA PHE A 103 -26.53 -15.78 2.81
C PHE A 103 -25.20 -15.32 2.20
N SER A 104 -24.47 -16.24 1.61
CA SER A 104 -23.24 -15.94 0.85
C SER A 104 -23.53 -15.95 -0.64
N ASP A 105 -23.04 -14.93 -1.36
CA ASP A 105 -23.10 -14.90 -2.81
C ASP A 105 -21.99 -15.75 -3.46
N LYS A 106 -22.00 -15.84 -4.78
CA LYS A 106 -20.99 -16.60 -5.55
C LYS A 106 -19.58 -16.04 -5.45
N GLN A 107 -19.43 -14.77 -5.05
CA GLN A 107 -18.13 -14.12 -4.82
C GLN A 107 -17.64 -14.32 -3.38
N GLY A 108 -18.45 -14.92 -2.52
CA GLY A 108 -18.14 -15.14 -1.12
C GLY A 108 -18.49 -13.96 -0.20
N ASN A 109 -19.17 -12.92 -0.69
CA ASN A 109 -19.67 -11.87 0.21
C ASN A 109 -20.81 -12.43 1.07
N LEU A 110 -20.83 -12.06 2.34
CA LEU A 110 -21.94 -12.37 3.23
C LEU A 110 -22.94 -11.22 3.23
N TRP A 111 -24.19 -11.54 2.86
CA TRP A 111 -25.31 -10.62 2.86
C TRP A 111 -26.20 -10.88 4.08
N MET A 112 -26.60 -9.83 4.76
CA MET A 112 -27.40 -9.88 5.97
C MET A 112 -28.64 -8.99 5.84
N CYS A 113 -29.81 -9.61 5.98
CA CYS A 113 -31.06 -8.87 6.14
C CYS A 113 -31.20 -8.45 7.59
N THR A 114 -31.16 -7.16 7.87
CA THR A 114 -31.18 -6.62 9.23
C THR A 114 -32.50 -5.95 9.57
N HIS A 115 -32.84 -5.91 10.85
CA HIS A 115 -34.11 -5.36 11.31
C HIS A 115 -34.22 -3.82 11.11
N SER A 116 -33.13 -3.10 11.26
CA SER A 116 -33.15 -1.63 11.35
C SER A 116 -32.33 -0.92 10.29
N LYS A 117 -31.48 -1.62 9.53
CA LYS A 117 -30.57 -1.02 8.55
C LYS A 117 -30.71 -1.63 7.14
N GLY A 118 -31.76 -2.42 6.91
CA GLY A 118 -32.01 -3.04 5.62
C GLY A 118 -31.02 -4.14 5.27
N LEU A 119 -30.48 -4.11 4.07
CA LEU A 119 -29.51 -5.10 3.57
C LEU A 119 -28.10 -4.61 3.82
N GLU A 120 -27.36 -5.36 4.62
CA GLU A 120 -25.93 -5.12 4.91
C GLU A 120 -25.08 -6.19 4.25
N LYS A 121 -23.85 -5.82 3.87
CA LYS A 121 -22.90 -6.71 3.21
C LYS A 121 -21.57 -6.73 3.93
N VAL A 122 -21.04 -7.92 4.21
CA VAL A 122 -19.66 -8.16 4.64
C VAL A 122 -18.87 -8.69 3.45
N THR A 123 -17.85 -7.97 3.08
CA THR A 123 -16.92 -8.38 2.02
C THR A 123 -15.63 -8.85 2.65
N TYR A 124 -15.23 -10.07 2.32
CA TYR A 124 -13.94 -10.60 2.73
C TYR A 124 -12.89 -10.13 1.73
N ARG A 125 -12.04 -9.25 2.19
CA ARG A 125 -10.86 -8.87 1.43
C ARG A 125 -9.67 -9.62 2.00
N ASN A 126 -9.03 -10.41 1.20
CA ASN A 126 -7.72 -10.94 1.54
C ASN A 126 -6.69 -9.84 1.28
N VAL A 127 -6.78 -8.75 2.06
CA VAL A 127 -5.88 -7.60 1.94
C VAL A 127 -4.74 -7.85 2.90
N PRO A 128 -3.54 -8.15 2.40
CA PRO A 128 -2.39 -8.48 3.24
C PRO A 128 -1.76 -7.25 3.88
N PHE A 129 -2.46 -6.10 3.90
CA PHE A 129 -1.97 -4.87 4.48
C PHE A 129 -2.24 -4.81 5.98
N SER A 130 -1.23 -4.45 6.74
CA SER A 130 -1.33 -4.24 8.19
C SER A 130 -0.57 -3.00 8.62
N MET A 131 -0.93 -2.45 9.77
CA MET A 131 -0.26 -1.29 10.38
C MET A 131 0.28 -1.69 11.75
N MET A 132 1.58 -1.53 11.96
CA MET A 132 2.21 -1.62 13.27
C MET A 132 2.34 -0.21 13.83
N THR A 133 1.52 0.12 14.83
CA THR A 133 1.50 1.44 15.45
C THR A 133 2.34 1.42 16.73
N PRO A 134 3.42 2.21 16.84
CA PRO A 134 4.31 2.22 18.01
C PRO A 134 3.61 2.57 19.32
N VAL A 135 2.68 3.52 19.30
CA VAL A 135 1.88 3.96 20.45
C VAL A 135 0.39 3.94 20.08
N PRO A 136 -0.30 2.78 20.18
CA PRO A 136 -1.66 2.63 19.68
C PRO A 136 -2.70 3.59 20.30
N GLN A 137 -2.46 4.06 21.53
CA GLN A 137 -3.34 4.98 22.24
C GLN A 137 -3.31 6.41 21.66
N GLU A 138 -2.30 6.72 20.86
CA GLU A 138 -2.03 8.06 20.29
C GLU A 138 -1.90 7.99 18.77
N TYR A 139 -2.86 7.37 18.09
CA TYR A 139 -2.77 7.00 16.66
C TYR A 139 -2.30 8.13 15.73
N GLU A 140 -2.80 9.35 15.90
CA GLU A 140 -2.43 10.52 15.07
C GLU A 140 -1.44 11.45 15.81
N SER A 141 -0.34 10.91 16.30
CA SER A 141 0.66 11.70 17.01
C SER A 141 2.04 11.59 16.37
N LEU A 142 2.94 12.53 16.73
CA LEU A 142 4.36 12.47 16.34
C LEU A 142 5.05 11.19 16.80
N HIS A 143 4.49 10.51 17.83
CA HIS A 143 4.98 9.24 18.37
C HIS A 143 4.74 8.05 17.44
N ASN A 144 3.98 8.23 16.36
CA ASN A 144 3.67 7.20 15.38
C ASN A 144 4.12 7.54 13.95
N GLU A 145 4.56 8.78 13.70
CA GLU A 145 5.04 9.17 12.38
C GLU A 145 6.45 8.61 12.13
N ILE A 146 6.52 7.61 11.25
CA ILE A 146 7.78 6.88 10.97
C ILE A 146 8.62 7.67 9.96
N ARG A 147 9.92 7.81 10.26
CA ARG A 147 10.89 8.53 9.41
C ARG A 147 12.03 7.68 8.91
N ALA A 148 12.34 6.56 9.57
CA ALA A 148 13.37 5.64 9.15
C ALA A 148 13.01 4.20 9.49
N LEU A 149 13.39 3.26 8.62
CA LEU A 149 13.18 1.83 8.79
C LEU A 149 14.41 1.07 8.32
N CYS A 150 14.87 0.13 9.14
CA CYS A 150 15.93 -0.80 8.78
C CYS A 150 15.71 -2.14 9.49
N GLU A 151 15.79 -3.25 8.78
CA GLU A 151 15.92 -4.57 9.40
C GLU A 151 17.41 -4.93 9.43
N ASP A 152 17.93 -5.24 10.61
CA ASP A 152 19.32 -5.67 10.75
C ASP A 152 19.52 -7.16 10.42
N LYS A 153 20.76 -7.60 10.30
CA LYS A 153 21.10 -9.02 9.97
C LYS A 153 20.61 -10.03 11.01
N GLN A 154 20.25 -9.58 12.21
CA GLN A 154 19.65 -10.39 13.27
C GLN A 154 18.12 -10.45 13.16
N GLY A 155 17.53 -9.70 12.23
CA GLY A 155 16.09 -9.60 12.02
C GLY A 155 15.39 -8.59 12.91
N ASN A 156 16.13 -7.79 13.71
CA ASN A 156 15.51 -6.72 14.48
C ASN A 156 15.13 -5.56 13.56
N LEU A 157 13.96 -5.01 13.79
CA LEU A 157 13.47 -3.84 13.08
C LEU A 157 13.79 -2.56 13.88
N TRP A 158 14.58 -1.70 13.28
CA TRP A 158 14.90 -0.37 13.77
C TRP A 158 13.92 0.63 13.19
N VAL A 159 13.23 1.35 14.06
CA VAL A 159 12.13 2.25 13.70
C VAL A 159 12.42 3.65 14.21
N GLY A 160 12.84 4.54 13.34
CA GLY A 160 13.02 5.96 13.62
C GLY A 160 11.67 6.68 13.55
N VAL A 161 11.30 7.32 14.65
CA VAL A 161 10.02 8.02 14.78
C VAL A 161 10.26 9.53 14.90
N LYS A 162 9.32 10.33 14.46
CA LYS A 162 9.42 11.80 14.43
C LYS A 162 9.53 12.44 15.81
N ASP A 163 9.12 11.72 16.85
CA ASP A 163 9.32 12.12 18.25
C ASP A 163 10.79 12.10 18.69
N GLY A 164 11.69 11.63 17.84
CA GLY A 164 13.13 11.49 18.11
C GLY A 164 13.52 10.17 18.78
N ILE A 165 12.58 9.28 19.04
CA ILE A 165 12.86 7.99 19.66
C ILE A 165 13.13 6.94 18.59
N LEU A 166 14.29 6.28 18.67
CA LEU A 166 14.65 5.15 17.83
C LEU A 166 14.24 3.86 18.53
N ARG A 167 13.11 3.27 18.10
CA ARG A 167 12.53 2.06 18.68
C ARG A 167 13.04 0.81 17.99
N ILE A 168 13.21 -0.25 18.75
CA ILE A 168 13.69 -1.55 18.25
C ILE A 168 12.68 -2.64 18.59
N TYR A 169 12.36 -3.45 17.57
CA TYR A 169 11.49 -4.60 17.65
C TYR A 169 12.27 -5.85 17.22
N ASP A 170 11.95 -7.02 17.77
CA ASP A 170 12.55 -8.27 17.32
C ASP A 170 11.96 -8.78 15.99
N ALA A 171 12.42 -9.94 15.53
CA ALA A 171 11.95 -10.58 14.28
C ALA A 171 10.45 -10.89 14.27
N ASP A 172 9.83 -11.05 15.44
CA ASP A 172 8.40 -11.27 15.62
C ASP A 172 7.62 -9.98 15.87
N ARG A 173 8.30 -8.83 15.71
CA ARG A 173 7.74 -7.49 15.92
C ARG A 173 7.34 -7.20 17.38
N THR A 174 7.95 -7.91 18.34
CA THR A 174 7.81 -7.59 19.76
C THR A 174 8.75 -6.44 20.13
N TYR A 175 8.21 -5.45 20.83
CA TYR A 175 8.97 -4.27 21.26
C TYR A 175 10.07 -4.65 22.26
N LYS A 176 11.33 -4.30 21.96
CA LYS A 176 12.50 -4.52 22.82
C LYS A 176 12.90 -3.31 23.64
N GLY A 177 12.52 -2.13 23.20
CA GLY A 177 12.93 -0.88 23.79
C GLY A 177 13.38 0.13 22.73
N TYR A 178 14.10 1.13 23.15
CA TYR A 178 14.71 2.16 22.30
C TYR A 178 16.20 2.28 22.56
N LEU A 179 16.93 2.80 21.58
CA LEU A 179 18.36 3.07 21.73
C LEU A 179 18.56 4.24 22.69
N THR A 180 19.32 4.02 23.77
CA THR A 180 19.65 5.06 24.75
C THR A 180 20.97 5.75 24.40
N GLU A 181 21.25 6.92 25.01
CA GLU A 181 22.53 7.64 24.86
C GLU A 181 23.75 6.81 25.29
N ASN A 182 23.53 5.85 26.18
CA ASN A 182 24.60 4.91 26.61
C ASN A 182 24.78 3.73 25.66
N GLY A 183 24.07 3.70 24.53
CA GLY A 183 24.15 2.64 23.53
C GLY A 183 23.47 1.33 23.93
N ILE A 184 22.59 1.34 24.93
CA ILE A 184 21.83 0.16 25.37
C ILE A 184 20.43 0.23 24.80
N ILE A 185 19.92 -0.89 24.29
CA ILE A 185 18.50 -1.03 23.95
C ILE A 185 17.75 -1.35 25.24
N SER A 186 16.87 -0.45 25.66
CA SER A 186 16.16 -0.53 26.94
C SER A 186 14.81 0.19 26.86
N THR A 187 13.91 -0.16 27.77
CA THR A 187 12.64 0.56 27.96
C THR A 187 12.75 1.72 28.96
N VAL A 188 13.93 1.88 29.56
CA VAL A 188 14.25 2.94 30.54
C VAL A 188 15.58 3.62 30.17
N GLY A 189 15.71 4.90 30.50
CA GLY A 189 16.90 5.69 30.25
C GLY A 189 16.63 6.87 29.30
N THR A 190 17.67 7.64 29.00
CA THR A 190 17.57 8.79 28.07
C THR A 190 17.71 8.28 26.64
N PRO A 191 16.73 8.51 25.75
CA PRO A 191 16.85 8.16 24.33
C PRO A 191 18.05 8.85 23.67
N VAL A 192 18.68 8.17 22.71
CA VAL A 192 19.71 8.77 21.87
C VAL A 192 19.14 10.02 21.18
N LYS A 193 19.90 11.12 21.20
CA LYS A 193 19.47 12.37 20.54
C LYS A 193 19.41 12.24 19.03
N GLY A 194 18.46 12.95 18.44
CA GLY A 194 18.31 13.14 17.00
C GLY A 194 17.21 12.27 16.41
N THR A 195 16.36 12.90 15.59
CA THR A 195 15.35 12.19 14.81
C THR A 195 16.03 11.44 13.68
N ALA A 196 15.99 10.10 13.71
CA ALA A 196 16.52 9.28 12.64
C ALA A 196 15.73 9.47 11.34
N TYR A 197 16.42 9.77 10.24
CA TYR A 197 15.86 9.95 8.90
C TYR A 197 16.24 8.81 7.95
N PHE A 198 17.38 8.17 8.19
CA PHE A 198 17.80 6.99 7.47
C PHE A 198 18.65 6.09 8.35
N ILE A 199 18.55 4.77 8.15
CA ILE A 199 19.31 3.78 8.91
C ILE A 199 19.76 2.68 7.95
N ILE A 200 21.02 2.29 8.05
CA ILE A 200 21.54 1.08 7.38
C ILE A 200 22.35 0.24 8.35
N GLN A 201 22.48 -1.02 8.05
CA GLN A 201 23.56 -1.85 8.56
C GLN A 201 24.55 -2.11 7.44
N ASP A 202 25.81 -1.74 7.62
CA ASP A 202 26.84 -1.94 6.63
C ASP A 202 27.27 -3.41 6.51
N SER A 203 28.17 -3.68 5.55
CA SER A 203 28.72 -5.02 5.29
C SER A 203 29.46 -5.59 6.52
N LYS A 204 30.04 -4.73 7.34
CA LYS A 204 30.77 -5.06 8.58
C LYS A 204 29.85 -5.26 9.80
N GLY A 205 28.54 -5.01 9.64
CA GLY A 205 27.55 -5.15 10.71
C GLY A 205 27.37 -3.92 11.59
N VAL A 206 27.99 -2.79 11.25
CA VAL A 206 27.81 -1.52 11.96
C VAL A 206 26.49 -0.88 11.56
N ILE A 207 25.73 -0.39 12.52
CA ILE A 207 24.51 0.39 12.27
C ILE A 207 24.89 1.86 12.14
N TRP A 208 24.49 2.45 11.02
CA TRP A 208 24.64 3.87 10.73
C TRP A 208 23.28 4.57 10.79
N ILE A 209 23.18 5.65 11.56
CA ILE A 209 21.95 6.38 11.79
C ILE A 209 22.15 7.82 11.34
N ALA A 210 21.51 8.18 10.25
CA ALA A 210 21.43 9.55 9.75
C ALA A 210 20.38 10.31 10.54
N THR A 211 20.72 11.48 11.11
CA THR A 211 19.79 12.24 11.95
C THR A 211 19.56 13.65 11.44
N LYS A 212 18.41 14.19 11.70
CA LYS A 212 18.11 15.61 11.45
C LYS A 212 18.58 16.47 12.61
N GLY A 213 19.62 17.27 12.37
CA GLY A 213 20.16 18.25 13.29
C GLY A 213 21.23 17.73 14.26
N ASP A 214 21.39 16.41 14.39
CA ASP A 214 22.34 15.80 15.34
C ASP A 214 23.41 14.93 14.65
N GLY A 215 23.65 15.15 13.36
CA GLY A 215 24.73 14.56 12.59
C GLY A 215 24.53 13.09 12.26
N LEU A 216 25.65 12.34 12.15
CA LEU A 216 25.70 10.92 11.82
C LEU A 216 26.15 10.12 13.03
N ILE A 217 25.43 9.05 13.37
CA ILE A 217 25.78 8.16 14.48
C ILE A 217 26.24 6.82 13.91
N ARG A 218 27.39 6.36 14.39
CA ARG A 218 27.94 5.01 14.19
C ARG A 218 27.66 4.20 15.45
N ALA A 219 26.99 3.07 15.33
CA ALA A 219 26.66 2.17 16.43
C ALA A 219 27.27 0.78 16.16
N GLU A 220 28.31 0.45 16.90
CA GLU A 220 29.04 -0.81 16.83
C GLU A 220 28.55 -1.74 17.93
N ALA A 221 28.05 -2.92 17.57
CA ALA A 221 27.58 -3.90 18.55
C ALA A 221 28.74 -4.31 19.49
N THR A 222 28.53 -4.23 20.81
CA THR A 222 29.50 -4.62 21.84
C THR A 222 29.23 -6.01 22.36
N SER A 223 28.10 -6.63 21.97
CA SER A 223 27.76 -8.00 22.34
C SER A 223 27.07 -8.72 21.19
N PRO A 224 27.18 -10.05 21.10
CA PRO A 224 26.48 -10.84 20.07
C PRO A 224 24.96 -10.77 20.16
N SER A 225 24.41 -10.38 21.31
CA SER A 225 22.95 -10.24 21.51
C SER A 225 22.34 -9.05 20.78
N GLY A 226 23.15 -8.11 20.27
CA GLY A 226 22.66 -6.89 19.63
C GLY A 226 21.86 -5.97 20.57
N MET A 227 22.07 -6.06 21.88
CA MET A 227 21.36 -5.23 22.87
C MET A 227 22.22 -4.07 23.40
N SER A 228 23.49 -4.02 23.03
CA SER A 228 24.41 -2.96 23.44
C SER A 228 25.35 -2.56 22.31
N TYR A 229 25.60 -1.26 22.20
CA TYR A 229 26.38 -0.64 21.13
C TYR A 229 27.35 0.40 21.70
N LYS A 230 28.54 0.49 21.12
CA LYS A 230 29.40 1.66 21.25
C LYS A 230 28.93 2.72 20.25
N LEU A 231 28.51 3.86 20.75
CA LEU A 231 28.05 4.96 19.90
C LEU A 231 29.18 5.96 19.65
N THR A 232 29.39 6.32 18.39
CA THR A 232 30.24 7.42 17.97
C THR A 232 29.43 8.40 17.17
N ARG A 233 29.42 9.68 17.56
CA ARG A 233 28.65 10.73 16.88
C ARG A 233 29.59 11.65 16.11
N TYR A 234 29.27 11.90 14.86
CA TYR A 234 29.99 12.81 14.00
C TYR A 234 29.14 14.05 13.73
N LEU A 235 29.70 15.22 13.99
CA LEU A 235 29.03 16.50 13.84
C LEU A 235 29.80 17.41 12.89
N HIS A 236 29.08 18.37 12.31
CA HIS A 236 29.70 19.48 11.63
C HIS A 236 30.45 20.36 12.64
N GLN A 237 31.67 20.75 12.28
CA GLN A 237 32.50 21.70 13.01
C GLN A 237 32.98 22.77 12.03
N GLU A 238 32.72 24.02 12.34
CA GLU A 238 33.00 25.14 11.43
C GLU A 238 34.49 25.28 11.13
N ASP A 239 35.31 25.10 12.15
CA ASP A 239 36.78 25.21 12.08
C ASP A 239 37.51 23.94 11.58
N ASP A 240 36.80 22.82 11.42
CA ASP A 240 37.35 21.56 10.88
C ASP A 240 36.76 21.24 9.52
N MET A 241 37.56 21.52 8.46
CA MET A 241 37.16 21.23 7.07
C MET A 241 36.98 19.72 6.76
N TYR A 242 37.52 18.84 7.63
CA TYR A 242 37.37 17.40 7.55
C TYR A 242 36.25 16.85 8.45
N SER A 243 35.46 17.73 9.05
CA SER A 243 34.24 17.36 9.74
C SER A 243 33.08 17.16 8.74
N LEU A 244 31.97 16.60 9.22
CA LEU A 244 30.73 16.48 8.46
C LEU A 244 30.31 17.87 7.89
N SER A 245 29.83 17.93 6.67
CA SER A 245 29.52 19.21 5.99
C SER A 245 28.28 19.92 6.55
N ASP A 246 27.33 19.18 7.14
CA ASP A 246 26.12 19.69 7.80
C ASP A 246 25.53 18.64 8.74
N ASN A 247 24.87 19.06 9.84
CA ASN A 247 24.27 18.16 10.83
C ASN A 247 22.93 17.55 10.42
N ASN A 248 22.31 18.01 9.36
CA ASN A 248 21.08 17.43 8.83
C ASN A 248 21.41 16.33 7.83
N VAL A 249 21.62 15.13 8.31
CA VAL A 249 21.92 13.96 7.47
C VAL A 249 20.62 13.27 7.09
N TYR A 250 20.33 13.20 5.78
CA TYR A 250 19.07 12.65 5.25
C TYR A 250 19.20 11.22 4.78
N CYS A 251 20.40 10.83 4.31
CA CYS A 251 20.65 9.46 3.86
C CYS A 251 22.09 9.06 4.20
N VAL A 252 22.28 7.79 4.49
CA VAL A 252 23.60 7.15 4.63
C VAL A 252 23.59 5.91 3.74
N TYR A 253 24.72 5.64 3.06
CA TYR A 253 24.85 4.58 2.09
C TYR A 253 26.26 3.97 2.09
N GLU A 254 26.37 2.67 1.93
CA GLU A 254 27.63 1.96 1.69
C GLU A 254 27.75 1.65 0.20
N ASP A 255 28.81 2.16 -0.46
CA ASP A 255 29.05 1.88 -1.88
C ASP A 255 29.67 0.48 -2.10
N HIS A 256 29.81 0.06 -3.35
CA HIS A 256 30.39 -1.27 -3.68
C HIS A 256 31.85 -1.42 -3.25
N ASN A 257 32.55 -0.32 -2.98
CA ASN A 257 33.92 -0.30 -2.47
C ASN A 257 33.99 -0.30 -0.93
N GLY A 258 32.82 -0.36 -0.25
CA GLY A 258 32.71 -0.36 1.21
C GLY A 258 32.93 1.02 1.85
N ARG A 259 32.85 2.12 1.07
CA ARG A 259 32.90 3.48 1.61
C ARG A 259 31.51 3.89 2.10
N ILE A 260 31.48 4.54 3.25
CA ILE A 260 30.24 5.07 3.81
C ILE A 260 30.05 6.51 3.35
N TRP A 261 28.91 6.77 2.71
CA TRP A 261 28.49 8.07 2.20
C TRP A 261 27.38 8.65 3.07
N ALA A 262 27.37 9.96 3.23
CA ALA A 262 26.32 10.68 3.92
C ALA A 262 25.83 11.85 3.06
N ALA A 263 24.52 11.89 2.77
CA ALA A 263 23.85 12.98 2.10
C ALA A 263 23.33 13.97 3.15
N THR A 264 23.68 15.23 3.02
CA THR A 264 23.30 16.29 3.95
C THR A 264 22.41 17.35 3.27
N PHE A 265 21.51 17.95 4.05
CA PHE A 265 20.50 18.87 3.51
C PHE A 265 21.01 20.32 3.30
N ALA A 266 22.22 20.63 3.73
CA ALA A 266 22.82 21.94 3.51
C ALA A 266 24.30 21.89 3.10
N GLY A 267 24.90 20.71 2.96
CA GLY A 267 26.32 20.55 2.65
C GLY A 267 26.63 19.50 1.56
N GLY A 268 25.65 19.08 0.77
CA GLY A 268 25.84 18.11 -0.29
C GLY A 268 26.19 16.71 0.24
N ILE A 269 27.20 16.07 -0.33
CA ILE A 269 27.62 14.72 0.01
C ILE A 269 28.97 14.69 0.74
N ASN A 270 29.12 13.65 1.55
CA ASN A 270 30.34 13.34 2.29
C ASN A 270 30.64 11.84 2.16
N TYR A 271 31.90 11.43 2.11
CA TYR A 271 32.26 10.06 2.42
C TYR A 271 33.32 9.99 3.53
N LEU A 272 33.30 8.88 4.27
CA LEU A 272 34.19 8.66 5.40
C LEU A 272 35.46 7.96 4.94
N THR A 273 36.60 8.43 5.47
CA THR A 273 37.90 7.76 5.37
C THR A 273 38.60 7.83 6.74
N GLU A 274 39.64 7.07 6.91
CA GLU A 274 40.47 7.10 8.13
C GLU A 274 41.89 7.53 7.74
N ASN A 275 42.49 8.41 8.56
CA ASN A 275 43.91 8.75 8.42
C ASN A 275 44.80 7.68 9.06
N GLU A 276 46.12 7.86 8.95
CA GLU A 276 47.13 6.94 9.51
C GLU A 276 47.00 6.74 11.03
N ASP A 277 46.45 7.72 11.75
CA ASP A 277 46.23 7.68 13.20
C ASP A 277 44.86 7.05 13.55
N GLY A 278 44.08 6.59 12.57
CA GLY A 278 42.73 6.02 12.77
C GLY A 278 41.66 7.07 13.07
N LYS A 279 41.94 8.37 12.84
CA LYS A 279 40.92 9.44 12.93
C LYS A 279 40.05 9.41 11.70
N VAL A 280 38.72 9.38 11.91
CA VAL A 280 37.73 9.49 10.83
C VAL A 280 37.73 10.91 10.25
N LEU A 281 37.84 11.00 8.94
CA LEU A 281 37.79 12.22 8.15
C LEU A 281 36.60 12.18 7.21
N PHE A 282 35.93 13.30 7.01
CA PHE A 282 34.85 13.45 6.03
C PHE A 282 35.39 14.19 4.81
N ILE A 283 35.34 13.51 3.67
CA ILE A 283 35.71 14.07 2.38
C ILE A 283 34.45 14.63 1.71
N ASN A 284 34.47 15.91 1.40
CA ASN A 284 33.33 16.65 0.85
C ASN A 284 33.78 17.84 -0.01
N HIS A 285 32.84 18.67 -0.48
CA HIS A 285 33.11 19.85 -1.32
C HIS A 285 34.03 20.88 -0.68
N ARG A 286 34.14 20.93 0.66
CA ARG A 286 35.00 21.87 1.40
C ARG A 286 36.48 21.53 1.26
N ASN A 287 36.80 20.25 1.00
CA ASN A 287 38.19 19.75 0.93
C ASN A 287 38.51 19.10 -0.43
N HIS A 288 38.29 17.83 -0.64
CA HIS A 288 38.78 17.08 -1.78
C HIS A 288 37.73 16.80 -2.87
N LEU A 289 36.41 16.88 -2.60
CA LEU A 289 35.33 16.74 -3.59
C LEU A 289 34.92 18.10 -4.21
N LYS A 290 35.90 18.94 -4.56
CA LYS A 290 35.65 20.31 -5.06
C LYS A 290 34.87 20.36 -6.38
N GLY A 291 34.87 19.28 -7.16
CA GLY A 291 34.08 19.14 -8.40
C GLY A 291 32.60 18.93 -8.18
N TYR A 292 32.15 18.62 -6.95
CA TYR A 292 30.73 18.46 -6.65
C TYR A 292 29.96 19.77 -6.90
N PRO A 293 28.85 19.75 -7.66
CA PRO A 293 28.10 20.97 -8.02
C PRO A 293 27.30 21.50 -6.82
N ILE A 294 27.99 22.01 -5.80
CA ILE A 294 27.40 22.36 -4.51
C ILE A 294 26.35 23.45 -4.61
N ASP A 295 26.58 24.50 -5.42
CA ASP A 295 25.65 25.62 -5.50
C ASP A 295 24.22 25.22 -5.88
N PRO A 296 23.98 24.41 -6.95
CA PRO A 296 22.66 23.90 -7.19
C PRO A 296 22.28 22.70 -6.28
N CYS A 297 23.25 21.85 -5.87
CA CYS A 297 23.00 20.54 -5.29
C CYS A 297 23.34 20.42 -3.80
N TYR A 298 23.33 21.53 -3.04
CA TYR A 298 23.65 21.52 -1.61
C TYR A 298 22.64 20.72 -0.76
N LYS A 299 21.37 20.57 -1.22
CA LYS A 299 20.34 19.78 -0.55
C LYS A 299 20.28 18.36 -1.09
N ALA A 300 21.18 17.52 -0.62
CA ALA A 300 21.18 16.12 -0.97
C ALA A 300 20.21 15.34 -0.06
N ARG A 301 19.34 14.51 -0.67
CA ARG A 301 18.30 13.75 0.00
C ARG A 301 18.59 12.26 0.06
N PHE A 302 19.13 11.70 -1.00
CA PHE A 302 19.27 10.25 -1.18
C PHE A 302 20.56 9.92 -1.91
N ILE A 303 21.17 8.77 -1.58
CA ILE A 303 22.37 8.24 -2.26
C ILE A 303 22.16 6.74 -2.50
N THR A 304 22.56 6.27 -3.67
CA THR A 304 22.64 4.84 -4.02
C THR A 304 23.61 4.64 -5.17
N SER A 305 24.16 3.43 -5.33
CA SER A 305 24.90 3.05 -6.53
C SER A 305 24.01 2.34 -7.54
N ASP A 306 24.25 2.52 -8.83
CA ASP A 306 23.63 1.70 -9.87
C ASP A 306 24.44 0.42 -10.15
N ASN A 307 23.90 -0.44 -11.00
CA ASN A 307 24.55 -1.71 -11.37
C ASN A 307 25.76 -1.52 -12.33
N ASN A 308 26.05 -0.28 -12.74
CA ASN A 308 27.17 0.06 -13.62
C ASN A 308 28.34 0.69 -12.88
N GLY A 309 28.29 0.75 -11.54
CA GLY A 309 29.33 1.35 -10.70
C GLY A 309 29.29 2.87 -10.67
N ARG A 310 28.13 3.47 -10.93
CA ARG A 310 27.89 4.91 -10.74
C ARG A 310 27.14 5.12 -9.45
N LEU A 311 27.58 6.11 -8.69
CA LEU A 311 26.89 6.61 -7.52
C LEU A 311 25.95 7.74 -7.92
N TRP A 312 24.70 7.65 -7.47
CA TRP A 312 23.63 8.60 -7.75
C TRP A 312 23.19 9.32 -6.48
N VAL A 313 23.00 10.62 -6.60
CA VAL A 313 22.56 11.50 -5.52
C VAL A 313 21.28 12.20 -5.94
N GLY A 314 20.19 11.94 -5.22
CA GLY A 314 18.95 12.70 -5.36
C GLY A 314 19.04 14.01 -4.59
N THR A 315 18.72 15.13 -5.24
CA THR A 315 18.74 16.47 -4.66
C THR A 315 17.43 17.21 -4.90
N THR A 316 17.26 18.38 -4.33
CA THR A 316 16.10 19.25 -4.59
C THR A 316 16.18 19.96 -5.94
N THR A 317 17.27 19.81 -6.68
CA THR A 317 17.55 20.50 -7.95
C THR A 317 17.91 19.54 -9.09
N GLY A 318 17.61 18.27 -8.90
CA GLY A 318 17.86 17.20 -9.86
C GLY A 318 18.61 16.03 -9.24
N ALA A 319 19.28 15.26 -10.09
CA ALA A 319 20.13 14.16 -9.68
C ALA A 319 21.59 14.43 -10.10
N VAL A 320 22.52 13.97 -9.28
CA VAL A 320 23.95 13.98 -9.61
C VAL A 320 24.43 12.55 -9.71
N ALA A 321 25.26 12.24 -10.74
CA ALA A 321 25.89 10.93 -10.85
C ALA A 321 27.40 11.06 -11.10
N PHE A 322 28.15 10.08 -10.64
CA PHE A 322 29.60 9.98 -10.86
C PHE A 322 30.05 8.52 -10.71
N ASP A 323 31.22 8.22 -11.28
CA ASP A 323 31.84 6.89 -11.13
C ASP A 323 32.30 6.69 -9.67
N GLU A 324 31.88 5.60 -9.05
CA GLU A 324 32.31 5.28 -7.67
C GLU A 324 33.74 4.71 -7.61
N ASN A 325 34.33 4.32 -8.76
CA ASN A 325 35.68 3.74 -8.85
C ASN A 325 36.72 4.83 -9.15
N PHE A 326 36.91 5.77 -8.25
CA PHE A 326 37.95 6.80 -8.34
C PHE A 326 39.13 6.51 -7.39
N GLU A 327 40.35 6.83 -7.84
CA GLU A 327 41.54 6.75 -7.00
C GLU A 327 41.70 8.00 -6.13
N LYS A 328 41.44 9.19 -6.72
CA LYS A 328 41.54 10.46 -6.03
C LYS A 328 40.21 11.20 -6.11
N PRO A 329 39.71 11.73 -5.00
CA PRO A 329 38.44 12.43 -4.96
C PRO A 329 38.44 13.73 -5.83
N GLU A 330 39.60 14.32 -6.07
CA GLU A 330 39.75 15.50 -6.91
C GLU A 330 39.52 15.23 -8.40
N ASP A 331 39.68 13.97 -8.84
CA ASP A 331 39.54 13.58 -10.25
C ASP A 331 38.11 13.15 -10.59
N VAL A 332 37.19 13.16 -9.62
CA VAL A 332 35.80 12.76 -9.82
C VAL A 332 35.08 13.73 -10.73
N GLN A 333 34.51 13.21 -11.82
CA GLN A 333 33.64 13.96 -12.72
C GLN A 333 32.18 13.76 -12.34
N PHE A 334 31.47 14.87 -12.10
CA PHE A 334 30.07 14.88 -11.70
C PHE A 334 29.20 15.26 -12.89
N TYR A 335 28.12 14.50 -13.12
CA TYR A 335 27.08 14.79 -14.07
C TYR A 335 25.83 15.25 -13.33
N HIS A 336 25.25 16.37 -13.72
CA HIS A 336 24.05 16.92 -13.11
C HIS A 336 22.88 16.84 -14.07
N PHE A 337 21.83 16.15 -13.70
CA PHE A 337 20.61 15.96 -14.45
C PHE A 337 19.48 16.76 -13.81
N SER A 338 18.85 17.61 -14.58
CA SER A 338 17.74 18.45 -14.10
C SER A 338 16.66 18.55 -15.16
N ARG A 339 15.49 19.03 -14.76
CA ARG A 339 14.42 19.36 -15.69
C ARG A 339 14.83 20.50 -16.60
N MET A 340 14.75 20.29 -17.91
CA MET A 340 15.00 21.31 -18.92
C MET A 340 13.68 21.74 -19.58
N PRO A 341 13.38 23.04 -19.68
CA PRO A 341 12.20 23.51 -20.39
C PRO A 341 12.25 23.05 -21.86
N ASN A 342 11.13 22.54 -22.37
CA ASN A 342 10.96 22.05 -23.73
C ASN A 342 11.74 20.77 -24.11
N ASP A 343 12.39 20.13 -23.16
CA ASP A 343 12.99 18.81 -23.35
C ASP A 343 12.17 17.75 -22.63
N THR A 344 11.41 16.97 -23.38
CA THR A 344 10.53 15.89 -22.85
C THR A 344 11.30 14.67 -22.37
N GLN A 345 12.60 14.58 -22.69
CA GLN A 345 13.48 13.51 -22.24
C GLN A 345 14.31 13.91 -21.01
N SER A 346 14.24 15.16 -20.56
CA SER A 346 14.84 15.56 -19.28
C SER A 346 14.02 15.06 -18.09
N LEU A 347 14.52 15.19 -16.86
CA LEU A 347 13.75 14.86 -15.65
C LEU A 347 12.42 15.60 -15.63
N SER A 348 11.36 14.93 -15.21
CA SER A 348 10.02 15.51 -15.10
C SER A 348 9.93 16.56 -13.98
N ASN A 349 10.70 16.40 -12.90
CA ASN A 349 10.79 17.32 -11.77
C ASN A 349 12.19 17.26 -11.13
N ASN A 350 12.61 18.36 -10.51
CA ASN A 350 13.94 18.48 -9.93
C ASN A 350 14.05 17.95 -8.49
N ASP A 351 12.97 17.82 -7.74
CA ASP A 351 13.04 17.33 -6.36
C ASP A 351 13.02 15.79 -6.35
N VAL A 352 14.21 15.17 -6.32
CA VAL A 352 14.41 13.72 -6.39
C VAL A 352 14.49 13.16 -4.98
N HIS A 353 13.47 12.39 -4.57
CA HIS A 353 13.34 11.85 -3.23
C HIS A 353 13.91 10.46 -3.07
N TRP A 354 13.85 9.62 -4.12
CA TRP A 354 14.32 8.25 -4.09
C TRP A 354 14.90 7.83 -5.42
N ILE A 355 15.91 6.99 -5.39
CA ILE A 355 16.53 6.40 -6.58
C ILE A 355 16.65 4.90 -6.32
N ILE A 356 16.26 4.08 -7.28
CA ILE A 356 16.36 2.63 -7.16
C ILE A 356 16.98 2.02 -8.42
N PRO A 357 18.12 1.35 -8.30
CA PRO A 357 18.59 0.39 -9.28
C PRO A 357 17.78 -0.89 -9.13
N THR A 358 17.35 -1.48 -10.25
CA THR A 358 16.59 -2.73 -10.26
C THR A 358 17.51 -3.92 -10.54
N THR A 359 17.03 -5.13 -10.23
CA THR A 359 17.74 -6.37 -10.55
C THR A 359 17.96 -6.55 -12.05
N ASP A 360 17.09 -5.99 -12.89
CA ASP A 360 17.23 -5.95 -14.37
C ASP A 360 18.18 -4.86 -14.86
N LYS A 361 18.91 -4.21 -13.97
CA LYS A 361 19.89 -3.15 -14.27
C LYS A 361 19.28 -1.86 -14.82
N GLU A 362 18.01 -1.64 -14.62
CA GLU A 362 17.36 -0.36 -14.89
C GLU A 362 17.47 0.58 -13.68
N LEU A 363 17.34 1.88 -13.90
CA LEU A 363 17.37 2.88 -12.85
C LEU A 363 16.12 3.73 -12.91
N TYR A 364 15.45 3.84 -11.74
CA TYR A 364 14.26 4.66 -11.59
C TYR A 364 14.47 5.74 -10.52
N LEU A 365 13.95 6.94 -10.79
CA LEU A 365 14.00 8.09 -9.91
C LEU A 365 12.57 8.52 -9.55
N ALA A 366 12.27 8.57 -8.26
CA ALA A 366 11.03 9.10 -7.72
C ALA A 366 11.16 10.60 -7.46
N THR A 367 10.23 11.39 -7.97
CA THR A 367 10.25 12.84 -7.81
C THR A 367 9.05 13.35 -7.01
N PHE A 368 9.21 14.49 -6.36
CA PHE A 368 8.15 15.15 -5.63
C PHE A 368 7.37 16.10 -6.56
N GLY A 369 6.34 15.54 -7.23
CA GLY A 369 5.45 16.28 -8.12
C GLY A 369 5.73 16.12 -9.63
N GLY A 370 6.57 15.15 -10.03
CA GLY A 370 6.81 14.82 -11.44
C GLY A 370 6.70 13.33 -11.76
N GLY A 371 6.23 12.53 -10.80
CA GLY A 371 6.04 11.09 -10.98
C GLY A 371 7.34 10.30 -10.99
N LEU A 372 7.35 9.17 -11.72
CA LEU A 372 8.45 8.23 -11.84
C LEU A 372 9.24 8.50 -13.11
N ASN A 373 10.57 8.53 -13.00
CA ASN A 373 11.47 8.69 -14.15
C ASN A 373 12.32 7.44 -14.30
N LYS A 374 12.36 6.86 -15.50
CA LYS A 374 13.25 5.77 -15.88
C LYS A 374 14.42 6.35 -16.67
N LEU A 375 15.65 6.08 -16.25
CA LEU A 375 16.83 6.42 -17.04
C LEU A 375 16.88 5.52 -18.29
N ILE A 376 16.95 6.14 -19.48
CA ILE A 376 17.07 5.43 -20.76
C ILE A 376 18.53 5.35 -21.20
N SER A 377 19.23 6.48 -21.15
CA SER A 377 20.64 6.53 -21.56
C SER A 377 21.32 7.78 -20.96
N ILE A 378 22.64 7.73 -20.93
CA ILE A 378 23.51 8.88 -20.72
C ILE A 378 24.42 8.98 -21.93
N SER A 379 24.43 10.13 -22.61
CA SER A 379 25.29 10.39 -23.76
C SER A 379 26.75 10.61 -23.33
N GLU A 380 27.69 10.59 -24.27
CA GLU A 380 29.12 10.79 -24.00
C GLU A 380 29.43 12.18 -23.41
N ASP A 381 28.64 13.18 -23.76
CA ASP A 381 28.72 14.55 -23.22
C ASP A 381 27.99 14.73 -21.88
N GLY A 382 27.44 13.65 -21.33
CA GLY A 382 26.84 13.61 -19.98
C GLY A 382 25.36 14.01 -19.91
N HIS A 383 24.65 14.14 -21.04
CA HIS A 383 23.21 14.38 -21.03
C HIS A 383 22.43 13.08 -20.76
N GLY A 384 21.51 13.12 -19.82
CA GLY A 384 20.63 12.00 -19.48
C GLY A 384 19.31 12.06 -20.22
N ALA A 385 18.90 10.95 -20.86
CA ALA A 385 17.56 10.79 -21.39
C ALA A 385 16.71 9.97 -20.43
N PHE A 386 15.53 10.47 -20.07
CA PHE A 386 14.58 9.85 -19.15
C PHE A 386 13.22 9.65 -19.81
N LYS A 387 12.55 8.57 -19.44
CA LYS A 387 11.12 8.36 -19.70
C LYS A 387 10.36 8.60 -18.40
N SER A 388 9.40 9.52 -18.42
CA SER A 388 8.58 9.84 -17.24
C SER A 388 7.23 9.15 -17.31
N TYR A 389 6.70 8.81 -16.12
CA TYR A 389 5.35 8.28 -15.89
C TYR A 389 4.67 9.14 -14.83
N SER A 390 3.41 9.47 -15.07
CA SER A 390 2.60 10.40 -14.27
C SER A 390 1.23 9.82 -13.90
N VAL A 391 0.37 10.63 -13.30
CA VAL A 391 -1.03 10.27 -13.06
C VAL A 391 -1.78 9.93 -14.36
N GLN A 392 -1.36 10.45 -15.50
CA GLN A 392 -1.95 10.13 -16.82
C GLN A 392 -1.64 8.69 -17.24
N ASP A 393 -0.56 8.11 -16.74
CA ASP A 393 -0.14 6.74 -17.00
C ASP A 393 -0.68 5.75 -15.95
N GLY A 394 -1.40 6.23 -14.93
CA GLY A 394 -2.04 5.42 -13.90
C GLY A 394 -1.43 5.51 -12.51
N LEU A 395 -0.45 6.39 -12.28
CA LEU A 395 0.01 6.70 -10.92
C LEU A 395 -1.12 7.32 -10.08
N PRO A 396 -1.25 6.98 -8.78
CA PRO A 396 -2.25 7.60 -7.90
C PRO A 396 -1.91 9.05 -7.52
N SER A 397 -0.64 9.44 -7.64
CA SER A 397 -0.14 10.80 -7.42
C SER A 397 1.23 10.96 -8.09
N ASP A 398 1.54 12.18 -8.55
CA ASP A 398 2.89 12.53 -9.05
C ASP A 398 3.89 12.80 -7.91
N VAL A 399 3.44 12.81 -6.65
CA VAL A 399 4.29 12.91 -5.46
C VAL A 399 4.69 11.53 -4.99
N LEU A 400 5.91 11.12 -5.31
CA LEU A 400 6.47 9.82 -4.94
C LEU A 400 7.42 9.97 -3.75
N LEU A 401 7.34 9.05 -2.78
CA LEU A 401 8.03 9.16 -1.50
C LEU A 401 9.14 8.12 -1.32
N SER A 402 8.90 6.87 -1.68
CA SER A 402 9.91 5.80 -1.68
C SER A 402 9.51 4.65 -2.61
N ILE A 403 10.50 3.85 -3.02
CA ILE A 403 10.31 2.72 -3.94
C ILE A 403 11.00 1.48 -3.39
N ARG A 404 10.37 0.31 -3.56
CA ARG A 404 10.99 -1.00 -3.32
C ARG A 404 10.68 -1.95 -4.47
N GLU A 405 11.64 -2.77 -4.84
CA GLU A 405 11.48 -3.84 -5.83
C GLU A 405 11.07 -5.14 -5.15
N ASP A 406 10.10 -5.88 -5.72
CA ASP A 406 9.73 -7.22 -5.26
C ASP A 406 10.53 -8.32 -5.98
N ASP A 407 10.36 -9.57 -5.56
CA ASP A 407 11.02 -10.74 -6.16
C ASP A 407 10.57 -11.07 -7.60
N LYS A 408 9.53 -10.38 -8.08
CA LYS A 408 9.03 -10.45 -9.46
C LYS A 408 9.42 -9.22 -10.29
N GLN A 409 10.35 -8.41 -9.78
CA GLN A 409 10.86 -7.20 -10.43
C GLN A 409 9.80 -6.10 -10.61
N ASN A 410 8.72 -6.14 -9.83
CA ASN A 410 7.79 -5.02 -9.80
C ASN A 410 8.24 -3.98 -8.78
N LEU A 411 7.93 -2.72 -9.06
CA LEU A 411 8.25 -1.61 -8.16
C LEU A 411 7.03 -1.24 -7.32
N TRP A 412 7.18 -1.29 -6.02
CA TRP A 412 6.18 -0.81 -5.07
C TRP A 412 6.54 0.60 -4.64
N ILE A 413 5.64 1.53 -4.91
CA ILE A 413 5.86 2.98 -4.80
C ILE A 413 4.87 3.55 -3.80
N SER A 414 5.39 4.11 -2.71
CA SER A 414 4.55 4.91 -1.80
C SER A 414 4.39 6.32 -2.36
N THR A 415 3.16 6.82 -2.33
CA THR A 415 2.80 8.14 -2.84
C THR A 415 2.01 8.91 -1.79
N GLU A 416 1.71 10.18 -2.05
CA GLU A 416 0.85 10.98 -1.18
C GLU A 416 -0.57 10.40 -1.07
N ASN A 417 -1.08 9.74 -2.13
CA ASN A 417 -2.44 9.24 -2.24
C ASN A 417 -2.56 7.70 -2.18
N GLY A 418 -1.65 7.02 -1.50
CA GLY A 418 -1.66 5.57 -1.37
C GLY A 418 -0.38 4.91 -1.84
N ILE A 419 -0.45 3.60 -2.08
CA ILE A 419 0.67 2.82 -2.62
C ILE A 419 0.28 2.24 -3.98
N CYS A 420 1.22 2.17 -4.90
CA CYS A 420 1.00 1.52 -6.18
C CYS A 420 2.11 0.52 -6.50
N LYS A 421 1.77 -0.44 -7.33
CA LYS A 421 2.68 -1.39 -7.93
C LYS A 421 2.86 -1.01 -9.40
N PHE A 422 4.09 -0.77 -9.81
CA PHE A 422 4.46 -0.62 -11.21
C PHE A 422 5.01 -1.94 -11.74
N ILE A 423 4.54 -2.38 -12.88
CA ILE A 423 4.97 -3.59 -13.59
C ILE A 423 5.79 -3.13 -14.80
N PRO A 424 7.14 -3.12 -14.72
CA PRO A 424 7.99 -2.55 -15.77
C PRO A 424 7.83 -3.22 -17.13
N SER A 425 7.63 -4.55 -17.15
CA SER A 425 7.46 -5.33 -18.39
C SER A 425 6.18 -4.99 -19.17
N GLU A 426 5.16 -4.46 -18.48
CA GLU A 426 3.86 -4.08 -19.05
C GLU A 426 3.68 -2.56 -19.08
N GLU A 427 4.61 -1.81 -18.48
CA GLU A 427 4.53 -0.36 -18.24
C GLU A 427 3.19 0.06 -17.60
N ARG A 428 2.68 -0.74 -16.68
CA ARG A 428 1.34 -0.61 -16.09
C ARG A 428 1.39 -0.43 -14.59
N PHE A 429 0.52 0.43 -14.08
CA PHE A 429 0.34 0.68 -12.65
C PHE A 429 -0.89 -0.04 -12.10
N GLU A 430 -0.77 -0.53 -10.87
CA GLU A 430 -1.85 -1.07 -10.05
C GLU A 430 -1.90 -0.30 -8.74
N SER A 431 -2.92 0.52 -8.57
CA SER A 431 -3.03 1.41 -7.42
C SER A 431 -3.84 0.79 -6.28
N TYR A 432 -3.40 1.01 -5.05
CA TYR A 432 -4.06 0.62 -3.81
C TYR A 432 -4.29 1.89 -2.98
N ASP A 433 -5.50 2.41 -3.07
CA ASP A 433 -5.98 3.61 -2.37
C ASP A 433 -6.66 3.24 -1.02
N GLU A 434 -7.23 4.22 -0.35
CA GLU A 434 -7.97 4.03 0.91
C GLU A 434 -9.13 3.02 0.82
N ARG A 435 -9.66 2.76 -0.39
CA ARG A 435 -10.71 1.76 -0.61
C ARG A 435 -10.17 0.35 -0.64
N SER A 436 -8.92 0.20 -1.08
CA SER A 436 -8.19 -1.06 -1.11
C SER A 436 -7.54 -1.35 0.23
N ILE A 437 -7.07 -0.30 0.91
CA ILE A 437 -6.48 -0.33 2.25
C ILE A 437 -7.61 -0.09 3.26
N THR A 438 -7.85 -1.02 4.18
CA THR A 438 -8.99 -0.98 5.10
C THR A 438 -8.87 0.05 6.24
N PHE A 439 -7.82 0.82 6.25
CA PHE A 439 -7.52 1.87 7.23
C PHE A 439 -6.86 3.07 6.54
N PRO A 440 -7.02 4.30 7.07
CA PRO A 440 -6.37 5.46 6.50
C PRO A 440 -4.85 5.35 6.60
N VAL A 441 -4.15 5.66 5.52
CA VAL A 441 -2.70 5.68 5.48
C VAL A 441 -2.19 6.93 4.78
N ARG A 442 -1.24 7.61 5.41
CA ARG A 442 -0.47 8.70 4.83
C ARG A 442 1.01 8.35 4.96
N PHE A 443 1.64 8.08 3.83
CA PHE A 443 3.04 7.65 3.81
C PHE A 443 4.01 8.79 4.15
N SER A 444 5.14 8.42 4.73
CA SER A 444 6.24 9.31 5.08
C SER A 444 7.32 9.29 4.00
N GLU A 445 8.07 10.38 3.89
CA GLU A 445 9.20 10.48 2.97
C GLU A 445 10.30 9.48 3.33
N ALA A 446 10.88 8.84 2.33
CA ALA A 446 12.10 8.03 2.36
C ALA A 446 12.15 6.89 3.41
N ALA A 447 11.02 6.54 4.01
CA ALA A 447 10.95 5.51 5.03
C ALA A 447 10.44 4.20 4.46
N SER A 448 11.32 3.34 3.95
CA SER A 448 10.94 1.99 3.52
C SER A 448 12.07 0.99 3.67
N THR A 449 11.72 -0.28 3.87
CA THR A 449 12.69 -1.40 3.89
C THR A 449 12.03 -2.69 3.41
N LEU A 450 12.85 -3.60 2.87
CA LEU A 450 12.46 -4.97 2.53
C LEU A 450 13.09 -5.90 3.58
N THR A 451 12.28 -6.76 4.17
CA THR A 451 12.75 -7.70 5.17
C THR A 451 13.29 -8.99 4.54
N ALA A 452 14.12 -9.71 5.26
CA ALA A 452 14.63 -11.03 4.83
C ALA A 452 13.49 -12.05 4.57
N LYS A 453 12.31 -11.87 5.19
CA LYS A 453 11.11 -12.69 4.96
C LYS A 453 10.29 -12.25 3.73
N GLY A 454 10.75 -11.27 2.97
CA GLY A 454 10.06 -10.73 1.80
C GLY A 454 8.88 -9.80 2.13
N ASN A 455 8.75 -9.33 3.37
CA ASN A 455 7.77 -8.32 3.71
C ASN A 455 8.30 -6.93 3.34
N MET A 456 7.47 -6.14 2.70
CA MET A 456 7.71 -4.73 2.45
C MET A 456 7.17 -3.88 3.59
N LEU A 457 7.98 -2.97 4.06
CA LEU A 457 7.65 -2.03 5.13
C LEU A 457 7.78 -0.61 4.61
N PHE A 458 6.74 0.19 4.82
CA PHE A 458 6.73 1.62 4.49
C PHE A 458 6.35 2.43 5.72
N GLY A 459 7.06 3.51 5.97
CA GLY A 459 6.72 4.43 7.05
C GLY A 459 5.48 5.25 6.70
N ALA A 460 4.63 5.44 7.70
CA ALA A 460 3.43 6.27 7.60
C ALA A 460 3.24 7.13 8.86
N SER A 461 2.32 8.08 8.79
CA SER A 461 1.99 8.95 9.93
C SER A 461 1.38 8.19 11.12
N GLY A 462 0.73 7.05 10.88
CA GLY A 462 0.09 6.21 11.90
C GLY A 462 0.93 4.98 12.32
N GLY A 463 2.10 4.76 11.74
CA GLY A 463 2.93 3.60 12.05
C GLY A 463 3.68 3.03 10.85
N VAL A 464 4.08 1.78 10.96
CA VAL A 464 4.74 1.02 9.89
C VAL A 464 3.68 0.25 9.12
N PHE A 465 3.52 0.58 7.85
CA PHE A 465 2.67 -0.14 6.91
C PHE A 465 3.41 -1.39 6.39
N ILE A 466 2.80 -2.57 6.54
CA ILE A 466 3.47 -3.86 6.31
C ILE A 466 2.61 -4.73 5.40
N PHE A 467 3.22 -5.34 4.40
CA PHE A 467 2.60 -6.37 3.57
C PHE A 467 3.66 -7.26 2.92
N ASN A 468 3.22 -8.44 2.47
CA ASN A 468 4.01 -9.30 1.60
C ASN A 468 3.43 -9.23 0.18
N PRO A 469 4.19 -8.79 -0.84
CA PRO A 469 3.72 -8.72 -2.22
C PRO A 469 3.16 -10.03 -2.76
N ASN A 470 3.73 -11.16 -2.34
CA ASN A 470 3.31 -12.49 -2.76
C ASN A 470 1.99 -12.95 -2.13
N SER A 471 1.52 -12.26 -1.09
CA SER A 471 0.23 -12.53 -0.45
C SER A 471 -0.92 -11.80 -1.14
N ILE A 472 -0.65 -10.87 -2.05
CA ILE A 472 -1.67 -10.13 -2.78
C ILE A 472 -2.19 -11.02 -3.91
N ARG A 473 -3.44 -11.45 -3.77
CA ARG A 473 -4.13 -12.26 -4.78
C ARG A 473 -5.23 -11.43 -5.41
N LYS A 474 -5.26 -11.41 -6.73
CA LYS A 474 -6.38 -10.86 -7.49
C LYS A 474 -7.48 -11.90 -7.62
N SER A 475 -8.73 -11.44 -7.58
CA SER A 475 -9.88 -12.28 -7.85
C SER A 475 -9.85 -12.78 -9.30
N SER A 476 -10.09 -14.08 -9.48
CA SER A 476 -10.31 -14.67 -10.79
C SER A 476 -11.79 -14.65 -11.20
N TYR A 477 -12.65 -14.02 -10.40
CA TYR A 477 -14.08 -13.95 -10.68
C TYR A 477 -14.34 -13.13 -11.94
N VAL A 478 -15.10 -13.71 -12.87
CA VAL A 478 -15.57 -13.07 -14.09
C VAL A 478 -17.01 -12.63 -13.85
N PRO A 479 -17.28 -11.33 -13.64
CA PRO A 479 -18.65 -10.87 -13.42
C PRO A 479 -19.44 -10.99 -14.73
N PRO A 480 -20.63 -11.63 -14.72
CA PRO A 480 -21.53 -11.53 -15.87
C PRO A 480 -21.95 -10.08 -16.05
N ILE A 481 -22.04 -9.64 -17.31
CA ILE A 481 -22.58 -8.34 -17.67
C ILE A 481 -24.02 -8.55 -18.07
N VAL A 482 -24.89 -7.67 -17.58
CA VAL A 482 -26.32 -7.64 -17.90
C VAL A 482 -26.68 -6.27 -18.47
N PHE A 483 -27.60 -6.25 -19.42
CA PHE A 483 -28.27 -5.03 -19.83
C PHE A 483 -29.44 -4.77 -18.88
N SER A 484 -29.49 -3.61 -18.25
CA SER A 484 -30.40 -3.36 -17.14
C SER A 484 -31.56 -2.42 -17.50
N LYS A 485 -31.43 -1.63 -18.59
CA LYS A 485 -32.41 -0.65 -18.94
C LYS A 485 -32.25 -0.19 -20.40
N LEU A 486 -33.37 -0.02 -21.09
CA LEU A 486 -33.48 0.70 -22.36
C LEU A 486 -34.24 2.00 -22.15
N THR A 487 -33.72 3.08 -22.70
CA THR A 487 -34.41 4.38 -22.75
C THR A 487 -34.48 4.84 -24.20
N VAL A 488 -35.64 5.23 -24.69
CA VAL A 488 -35.85 5.77 -26.03
C VAL A 488 -36.52 7.14 -25.92
N ALA A 489 -36.00 8.13 -26.62
CA ALA A 489 -36.43 9.53 -26.54
C ALA A 489 -36.49 10.08 -25.09
N ASN A 490 -35.56 9.64 -24.22
CA ASN A 490 -35.49 9.92 -22.77
C ASN A 490 -36.64 9.34 -21.93
N GLU A 491 -37.44 8.43 -22.48
CA GLU A 491 -38.44 7.69 -21.73
C GLU A 491 -38.01 6.23 -21.53
N ASP A 492 -38.30 5.69 -20.36
CA ASP A 492 -37.96 4.31 -20.02
C ASP A 492 -38.87 3.35 -20.78
N VAL A 493 -38.27 2.38 -21.45
CA VAL A 493 -39.00 1.32 -22.13
C VAL A 493 -39.23 0.15 -21.16
N VAL A 494 -40.49 -0.11 -20.85
CA VAL A 494 -40.91 -1.21 -19.98
C VAL A 494 -41.42 -2.36 -20.82
N PRO A 495 -41.09 -3.64 -20.53
CA PRO A 495 -41.64 -4.78 -21.26
C PRO A 495 -43.16 -4.83 -21.29
N GLY A 496 -43.75 -5.17 -22.48
CA GLY A 496 -45.20 -5.25 -22.66
C GLY A 496 -45.59 -5.63 -24.08
N GLU A 497 -46.85 -6.09 -24.29
CA GLU A 497 -47.33 -6.58 -25.59
C GLU A 497 -47.28 -5.54 -26.73
N GLN A 498 -47.33 -4.25 -26.39
CA GLN A 498 -47.24 -3.13 -27.36
C GLN A 498 -45.98 -2.31 -27.20
N SER A 499 -45.02 -2.80 -26.41
CA SER A 499 -43.74 -2.13 -26.18
C SER A 499 -42.69 -2.58 -27.21
N LEU A 500 -41.65 -1.76 -27.35
CA LEU A 500 -40.44 -2.13 -28.09
C LEU A 500 -39.73 -3.38 -27.47
N LEU A 501 -39.94 -3.59 -26.18
CA LEU A 501 -39.46 -4.76 -25.47
C LEU A 501 -40.63 -5.69 -25.11
N GLN A 502 -40.56 -6.95 -25.53
CA GLN A 502 -41.53 -7.98 -25.14
C GLN A 502 -41.08 -8.76 -23.90
N ALA A 503 -39.78 -8.75 -23.60
CA ALA A 503 -39.11 -9.28 -22.41
C ALA A 503 -38.16 -8.23 -21.85
N ASP A 504 -37.50 -8.52 -20.74
CA ASP A 504 -36.43 -7.67 -20.24
C ASP A 504 -35.33 -7.49 -21.29
N ILE A 505 -34.66 -6.34 -21.28
CA ILE A 505 -33.64 -6.02 -22.29
C ILE A 505 -32.50 -7.07 -22.31
N ASP A 506 -32.19 -7.67 -21.18
CA ASP A 506 -31.15 -8.69 -21.07
C ASP A 506 -31.54 -10.03 -21.71
N ASP A 507 -32.85 -10.30 -21.80
CA ASP A 507 -33.44 -11.47 -22.47
C ASP A 507 -33.84 -11.18 -23.93
N THR A 508 -33.58 -9.96 -24.45
CA THR A 508 -33.94 -9.52 -25.77
C THR A 508 -32.79 -9.70 -26.76
N GLU A 509 -32.90 -10.65 -27.68
CA GLU A 509 -31.84 -10.92 -28.68
C GLU A 509 -31.74 -9.85 -29.76
N GLN A 510 -32.87 -9.19 -30.09
CA GLN A 510 -32.92 -8.19 -31.14
C GLN A 510 -33.87 -7.03 -30.79
N LEU A 511 -33.35 -5.80 -30.91
CA LEU A 511 -34.11 -4.56 -30.77
C LEU A 511 -34.32 -3.95 -32.14
N VAL A 512 -35.56 -3.66 -32.49
CA VAL A 512 -35.93 -2.99 -33.76
C VAL A 512 -36.41 -1.58 -33.44
N LEU A 513 -35.68 -0.57 -33.89
CA LEU A 513 -36.02 0.84 -33.70
C LEU A 513 -36.51 1.44 -35.04
N SER A 514 -37.57 2.23 -34.97
CA SER A 514 -38.06 3.02 -36.10
C SER A 514 -37.27 4.31 -36.29
N HIS A 515 -37.50 5.00 -37.41
CA HIS A 515 -36.81 6.26 -37.70
C HIS A 515 -37.07 7.35 -36.64
N ASP A 516 -38.23 7.34 -36.01
CA ASP A 516 -38.61 8.32 -35.00
C ASP A 516 -38.01 8.02 -33.63
N GLU A 517 -37.49 6.82 -33.44
CA GLU A 517 -36.81 6.35 -32.22
C GLU A 517 -35.28 6.52 -32.31
N ASN A 518 -34.87 7.66 -32.85
CA ASN A 518 -33.49 7.96 -33.24
C ASN A 518 -32.54 8.34 -32.09
N ILE A 519 -33.04 8.42 -30.86
CA ILE A 519 -32.25 8.65 -29.64
C ILE A 519 -32.54 7.52 -28.66
N PHE A 520 -31.58 6.67 -28.39
CA PHE A 520 -31.74 5.61 -27.40
C PHE A 520 -30.50 5.45 -26.53
N SER A 521 -30.72 4.99 -25.31
CA SER A 521 -29.65 4.69 -24.34
C SER A 521 -29.84 3.29 -23.82
N VAL A 522 -28.73 2.56 -23.72
CA VAL A 522 -28.66 1.24 -23.08
C VAL A 522 -27.83 1.34 -21.81
N GLN A 523 -28.39 0.89 -20.70
CA GLN A 523 -27.65 0.74 -19.45
C GLN A 523 -27.20 -0.70 -19.27
N PHE A 524 -26.02 -0.87 -18.72
CA PHE A 524 -25.40 -2.17 -18.45
C PHE A 524 -24.72 -2.18 -17.08
N ALA A 525 -24.59 -3.36 -16.48
CA ALA A 525 -23.90 -3.56 -15.22
C ALA A 525 -23.19 -4.89 -15.18
N ALA A 526 -21.95 -4.91 -14.73
CA ALA A 526 -21.27 -6.13 -14.35
C ALA A 526 -21.69 -6.52 -12.93
N LEU A 527 -22.09 -7.76 -12.74
CA LEU A 527 -22.57 -8.29 -11.45
C LEU A 527 -21.38 -8.64 -10.52
N ASP A 528 -20.54 -7.65 -10.28
CA ASP A 528 -19.48 -7.71 -9.26
C ASP A 528 -19.93 -6.94 -8.02
N TYR A 529 -20.28 -7.69 -6.98
CA TYR A 529 -20.77 -7.12 -5.73
C TYR A 529 -19.68 -6.88 -4.69
N THR A 530 -18.44 -7.33 -4.92
CA THR A 530 -17.35 -7.14 -3.98
C THR A 530 -16.97 -5.67 -3.86
N ASN A 531 -16.64 -5.03 -4.99
CA ASN A 531 -16.38 -3.61 -5.06
C ASN A 531 -16.85 -3.01 -6.39
N PRO A 532 -18.16 -2.83 -6.59
CA PRO A 532 -18.73 -2.43 -7.87
C PRO A 532 -18.30 -1.04 -8.34
N GLN A 533 -17.71 -0.22 -7.46
CA GLN A 533 -17.20 1.11 -7.80
C GLN A 533 -15.86 1.08 -8.52
N ASN A 534 -15.13 -0.05 -8.46
CA ASN A 534 -13.83 -0.24 -9.13
C ASN A 534 -13.97 -0.88 -10.51
N VAL A 535 -15.16 -1.36 -10.86
CA VAL A 535 -15.42 -1.97 -12.17
C VAL A 535 -15.39 -0.90 -13.25
N GLN A 536 -14.57 -1.11 -14.26
CA GLN A 536 -14.47 -0.25 -15.45
C GLN A 536 -15.10 -0.94 -16.65
N TYR A 537 -15.62 -0.15 -17.56
CA TYR A 537 -16.34 -0.63 -18.74
C TYR A 537 -15.72 -0.12 -20.03
N ALA A 538 -15.90 -0.89 -21.09
CA ALA A 538 -15.70 -0.44 -22.45
C ALA A 538 -16.78 -1.06 -23.33
N TYR A 539 -17.16 -0.34 -24.38
CA TYR A 539 -18.19 -0.79 -25.31
C TYR A 539 -17.77 -0.52 -26.76
N ILE A 540 -18.42 -1.20 -27.68
CA ILE A 540 -18.34 -0.98 -29.12
C ILE A 540 -19.67 -1.31 -29.77
N LEU A 541 -20.11 -0.46 -30.68
CA LEU A 541 -21.25 -0.74 -31.56
C LEU A 541 -20.70 -1.19 -32.92
N ASP A 542 -20.58 -2.51 -33.12
CA ASP A 542 -20.11 -3.09 -34.36
C ASP A 542 -21.02 -2.66 -35.53
N GLY A 543 -20.41 -2.31 -36.64
CA GLY A 543 -21.09 -1.73 -37.80
C GLY A 543 -21.10 -0.20 -37.79
N PHE A 544 -20.85 0.45 -36.64
CA PHE A 544 -20.79 1.91 -36.53
C PHE A 544 -19.40 2.38 -36.02
N GLU A 545 -18.92 1.82 -34.92
CA GLU A 545 -17.63 2.16 -34.31
C GLU A 545 -16.51 1.23 -34.82
N LYS A 546 -15.29 1.76 -34.94
CA LYS A 546 -14.12 1.00 -35.44
C LYS A 546 -13.23 0.46 -34.33
N GLN A 547 -13.38 0.96 -33.12
CA GLN A 547 -12.57 0.60 -31.96
C GLN A 547 -13.37 0.75 -30.66
N TRP A 548 -12.93 0.05 -29.63
CA TRP A 548 -13.55 0.07 -28.33
C TRP A 548 -13.47 1.47 -27.69
N THR A 549 -14.61 1.96 -27.21
CA THR A 549 -14.71 3.19 -26.42
C THR A 549 -14.61 2.86 -24.94
N PHE A 550 -13.63 3.44 -24.26
CA PHE A 550 -13.49 3.28 -22.80
C PHE A 550 -14.47 4.22 -22.10
N ALA A 551 -15.38 3.64 -21.33
CA ALA A 551 -16.41 4.34 -20.58
C ALA A 551 -16.04 4.56 -19.11
N ASP A 552 -14.87 4.08 -18.67
CA ASP A 552 -14.43 4.07 -17.28
C ASP A 552 -15.52 3.50 -16.36
N LYS A 553 -16.12 4.30 -15.50
CA LYS A 553 -17.19 3.91 -14.55
C LYS A 553 -18.61 4.17 -15.07
N GLN A 554 -18.73 4.72 -16.27
CA GLN A 554 -20.04 4.97 -16.88
C GLN A 554 -20.70 3.65 -17.27
N ARG A 555 -21.95 3.48 -16.88
CA ARG A 555 -22.74 2.26 -17.07
C ARG A 555 -23.84 2.43 -18.10
N SER A 556 -23.70 3.38 -19.00
CA SER A 556 -24.68 3.64 -20.06
C SER A 556 -24.00 4.19 -21.29
N VAL A 557 -24.56 3.89 -22.44
CA VAL A 557 -24.20 4.46 -23.73
C VAL A 557 -25.43 5.01 -24.40
N THR A 558 -25.30 6.16 -25.03
CA THR A 558 -26.38 6.82 -25.79
C THR A 558 -25.97 6.98 -27.24
N TYR A 559 -26.83 6.54 -28.14
CA TYR A 559 -26.68 6.73 -29.58
C TYR A 559 -27.76 7.67 -30.11
N THR A 560 -27.36 8.49 -31.06
CA THR A 560 -28.25 9.45 -31.71
C THR A 560 -28.11 9.37 -33.23
N ASN A 561 -29.23 9.35 -33.95
CA ASN A 561 -29.26 9.43 -35.42
C ASN A 561 -28.37 8.37 -36.11
N LEU A 562 -28.43 7.11 -35.66
CA LEU A 562 -27.74 6.02 -36.36
C LEU A 562 -28.30 5.87 -37.80
N PRO A 563 -27.44 5.67 -38.80
CA PRO A 563 -27.88 5.29 -40.14
C PRO A 563 -28.71 4.00 -40.12
N LYS A 564 -29.54 3.79 -41.14
CA LYS A 564 -30.23 2.51 -41.30
C LYS A 564 -29.21 1.39 -41.47
N GLY A 565 -29.31 0.35 -40.66
CA GLY A 565 -28.35 -0.79 -40.65
C GLY A 565 -28.64 -1.77 -39.54
N GLU A 566 -27.84 -2.81 -39.49
CA GLU A 566 -27.80 -3.77 -38.41
C GLU A 566 -26.48 -3.53 -37.63
N TYR A 567 -26.61 -3.52 -36.31
CA TYR A 567 -25.54 -3.21 -35.39
C TYR A 567 -25.51 -4.21 -34.25
N VAL A 568 -24.35 -4.46 -33.67
CA VAL A 568 -24.22 -5.29 -32.48
C VAL A 568 -23.51 -4.49 -31.38
N LEU A 569 -24.22 -4.24 -30.29
CA LEU A 569 -23.63 -3.60 -29.11
C LEU A 569 -22.89 -4.67 -28.28
N ARG A 570 -21.58 -4.49 -28.12
CA ARG A 570 -20.78 -5.32 -27.24
C ARG A 570 -20.28 -4.50 -26.08
N VAL A 571 -20.34 -5.09 -24.89
CA VAL A 571 -19.85 -4.47 -23.66
C VAL A 571 -18.87 -5.43 -23.00
N ARG A 572 -17.78 -4.90 -22.46
CA ARG A 572 -16.83 -5.63 -21.62
C ARG A 572 -16.56 -4.87 -20.35
N SER A 573 -16.17 -5.57 -19.29
CA SER A 573 -15.82 -4.96 -18.02
C SER A 573 -14.54 -5.53 -17.43
N THR A 574 -13.98 -4.82 -16.46
CA THR A 574 -13.05 -5.41 -15.50
C THR A 574 -13.85 -6.06 -14.36
N ASN A 575 -13.17 -6.88 -13.54
CA ASN A 575 -13.68 -7.17 -12.19
C ASN A 575 -13.29 -6.05 -11.21
N SER A 576 -13.70 -6.18 -9.95
CA SER A 576 -13.39 -5.22 -8.87
C SER A 576 -11.89 -5.04 -8.58
N ASP A 577 -11.04 -5.96 -9.04
CA ASP A 577 -9.57 -5.90 -8.90
C ASP A 577 -8.89 -5.31 -10.16
N GLY A 578 -9.67 -4.77 -11.11
CA GLY A 578 -9.18 -4.14 -12.33
C GLY A 578 -8.66 -5.13 -13.39
N CYS A 579 -8.92 -6.45 -13.25
CA CYS A 579 -8.57 -7.42 -14.27
C CYS A 579 -9.54 -7.31 -15.45
N LEU A 580 -9.03 -6.98 -16.65
CA LEU A 580 -9.80 -7.00 -17.89
C LEU A 580 -10.25 -8.43 -18.19
N LEU A 581 -11.56 -8.63 -18.26
CA LEU A 581 -12.17 -9.91 -18.56
C LEU A 581 -12.95 -9.78 -19.87
N TYR A 582 -12.70 -10.70 -20.76
CA TYR A 582 -13.49 -10.82 -21.98
C TYR A 582 -14.79 -11.55 -21.61
N THR A 583 -15.89 -10.85 -21.53
CA THR A 583 -17.20 -11.49 -21.45
C THR A 583 -17.85 -11.50 -22.82
N SER A 584 -18.50 -12.58 -23.08
CA SER A 584 -19.13 -12.98 -24.33
C SER A 584 -20.09 -11.94 -24.92
N ASP A 585 -20.22 -12.06 -26.22
CA ASP A 585 -21.22 -11.44 -27.07
C ASP A 585 -22.63 -11.53 -26.46
N ALA A 586 -23.24 -10.42 -26.21
CA ALA A 586 -24.67 -10.30 -26.03
C ALA A 586 -25.27 -9.81 -27.35
#